data_2dd299cd685fa95b0c35cf8383bed655
#
_entry.id   2dd299cd685fa95b0c35cf8383bed655
#
_cell.length_a   1.000
_cell.length_b   1.000
_cell.length_c   1.000
_cell.angle_alpha   90.00
_cell.angle_beta   90.00
_cell.angle_gamma   90.00
#
_symmetry.space_group_name_H-M   'P 1'
#
loop_
_entity.id
_entity.type
_entity.pdbx_description
1 polymer ?
#
loop_
_entity_poly.entity_id
_entity_poly.type
_entity_poly.pdbx_seq_one_letter_code
_entity_poly.pdbx_strand_id
1 'polypeptide(L)'
;MSIRIATFNLENLYARFDFGGKVSRESRVIGTYSVPDKQDYETLRMAFEAVASDDARQLTALAMADARADLFCLQEVDSQQALDIFNANYLRPVLRQRFAQATKGWSEADRHAHDAEFFYDYRHVISGNDTRGIDVGVMSKRPVGLKSNAAITYEFLSDAPLEWAVLEEHGIQRSDRVLRRDCLMIEVEVDGAELTIFNCHLKSMNGNGSIRSGRDGRAHSQAFRLAEVWAIRKLIDLRFLGHPERANWIICGDFNDFIDVDGVPAQHSALGPFFENGFAIDPMHRRAAMDRWTHYYAEGDSHVQLDYILLSPKLARANPDVVPDVIRKGLPYRVPRIEHEDRYPRIGWARPKASDHCPVVIEIEVPK
;
A
#
# COMPACT_ATOMS: atom_id res chain seq x y z
N MET A 1 -24.19 -6.43 6.06
CA MET A 1 -23.20 -7.45 5.65
C MET A 1 -21.80 -6.90 5.83
N SER A 2 -20.79 -7.78 5.89
CA SER A 2 -19.39 -7.38 6.00
C SER A 2 -18.74 -7.13 4.64
N ILE A 3 -17.65 -6.38 4.65
CA ILE A 3 -16.71 -6.24 3.54
C ILE A 3 -15.30 -6.55 4.05
N ARG A 4 -14.54 -7.31 3.26
CA ARG A 4 -13.15 -7.64 3.56
C ARG A 4 -12.23 -6.77 2.73
N ILE A 5 -11.44 -5.92 3.40
CA ILE A 5 -10.58 -4.90 2.78
C ILE A 5 -9.12 -5.22 3.12
N ALA A 6 -8.24 -5.08 2.15
CA ALA A 6 -6.81 -5.22 2.35
C ALA A 6 -6.04 -4.00 1.85
N THR A 7 -4.94 -3.67 2.51
CA THR A 7 -3.89 -2.81 1.96
C THR A 7 -2.63 -3.62 1.72
N PHE A 8 -1.94 -3.34 0.61
CA PHE A 8 -0.72 -4.05 0.26
C PHE A 8 0.20 -3.20 -0.63
N ASN A 9 1.41 -2.91 -0.13
CA ASN A 9 2.50 -2.37 -0.94
C ASN A 9 3.14 -3.51 -1.73
N LEU A 10 3.15 -3.42 -3.07
CA LEU A 10 3.57 -4.49 -3.99
C LEU A 10 5.08 -4.49 -4.30
N GLU A 11 5.86 -3.62 -3.63
CA GLU A 11 7.30 -3.50 -3.85
C GLU A 11 7.66 -3.35 -5.34
N ASN A 12 7.20 -2.24 -5.93
CA ASN A 12 7.46 -1.87 -7.33
C ASN A 12 6.89 -2.88 -8.35
N LEU A 13 5.57 -2.96 -8.47
CA LEU A 13 4.92 -3.73 -9.53
C LEU A 13 5.13 -3.03 -10.88
N TYR A 14 6.28 -3.24 -11.51
CA TYR A 14 6.64 -2.65 -12.80
C TYR A 14 6.22 -3.50 -14.00
N ALA A 15 5.79 -2.82 -15.08
CA ALA A 15 5.68 -3.40 -16.43
C ALA A 15 6.80 -2.91 -17.36
N ARG A 16 7.72 -2.11 -16.85
CA ARG A 16 8.84 -1.50 -17.58
C ARG A 16 10.16 -1.75 -16.86
N PHE A 17 11.26 -1.69 -17.63
CA PHE A 17 12.60 -1.73 -17.09
C PHE A 17 13.15 -0.31 -17.02
N ASP A 18 13.78 0.05 -15.91
CA ASP A 18 14.55 1.30 -15.80
C ASP A 18 16.03 0.99 -16.05
N PHE A 19 16.50 1.34 -17.24
CA PHE A 19 17.90 1.20 -17.63
C PHE A 19 18.71 2.49 -17.35
N GLY A 20 18.26 3.33 -16.42
CA GLY A 20 18.95 4.57 -16.06
C GLY A 20 19.02 5.60 -17.19
N GLY A 21 17.99 5.68 -18.02
CA GLY A 21 17.89 6.62 -19.13
C GLY A 21 18.74 6.26 -20.37
N LYS A 22 19.43 5.13 -20.36
CA LYS A 22 20.25 4.65 -21.49
C LYS A 22 19.43 4.00 -22.62
N VAL A 23 18.13 3.72 -22.38
CA VAL A 23 17.24 3.14 -23.38
C VAL A 23 16.14 4.11 -23.74
N SER A 24 16.03 4.48 -25.02
CA SER A 24 14.97 5.35 -25.51
C SER A 24 13.59 4.68 -25.34
N ARG A 25 12.63 5.42 -24.77
CA ARG A 25 11.23 4.98 -24.66
C ARG A 25 10.54 4.79 -26.02
N GLU A 26 11.11 5.29 -27.09
CA GLU A 26 10.54 5.27 -28.45
C GLU A 26 10.94 4.04 -29.25
N SER A 27 11.90 3.23 -28.77
CA SER A 27 12.33 2.03 -29.48
C SER A 27 11.29 0.92 -29.33
N ARG A 28 10.44 0.74 -30.34
CA ARG A 28 9.50 -0.37 -30.45
C ARG A 28 10.16 -1.70 -30.89
N VAL A 29 11.44 -1.68 -31.17
CA VAL A 29 12.20 -2.85 -31.57
C VAL A 29 13.07 -3.25 -30.41
N ILE A 30 12.87 -4.43 -29.87
CA ILE A 30 13.81 -5.08 -28.96
C ILE A 30 15.02 -5.41 -29.82
N GLY A 31 15.95 -4.48 -29.88
CA GLY A 31 17.23 -4.70 -30.55
C GLY A 31 18.16 -5.56 -29.69
N THR A 32 19.23 -6.00 -30.28
CA THR A 32 20.34 -6.62 -29.56
C THR A 32 21.02 -5.53 -28.72
N TYR A 33 21.07 -5.69 -27.39
CA TYR A 33 21.81 -4.77 -26.55
C TYR A 33 23.30 -5.15 -26.54
N SER A 34 24.17 -4.20 -26.84
CA SER A 34 25.58 -4.32 -26.56
C SER A 34 25.84 -3.97 -25.11
N VAL A 35 26.43 -4.85 -24.36
CA VAL A 35 26.85 -4.65 -22.97
C VAL A 35 28.38 -4.53 -23.00
N PRO A 36 28.94 -3.32 -23.14
CA PRO A 36 30.35 -3.15 -23.44
C PRO A 36 31.27 -3.47 -22.25
N ASP A 37 30.78 -3.38 -21.02
CA ASP A 37 31.60 -3.60 -19.85
C ASP A 37 30.83 -4.31 -18.71
N LYS A 38 31.59 -4.68 -17.68
CA LYS A 38 31.06 -5.38 -16.50
C LYS A 38 30.05 -4.52 -15.71
N GLN A 39 30.26 -3.22 -15.65
CA GLN A 39 29.39 -2.32 -14.88
C GLN A 39 28.03 -2.17 -15.58
N ASP A 40 28.01 -2.07 -16.90
CA ASP A 40 26.77 -2.05 -17.69
C ASP A 40 26.04 -3.40 -17.58
N TYR A 41 26.76 -4.53 -17.57
CA TYR A 41 26.18 -5.86 -17.33
C TYR A 41 25.52 -5.96 -15.93
N GLU A 42 26.22 -5.53 -14.88
CA GLU A 42 25.67 -5.57 -13.51
C GLU A 42 24.45 -4.64 -13.37
N THR A 43 24.47 -3.47 -14.00
CA THR A 43 23.33 -2.54 -14.03
C THR A 43 22.12 -3.20 -14.71
N LEU A 44 22.34 -3.84 -15.87
CA LEU A 44 21.30 -4.54 -16.60
C LEU A 44 20.76 -5.73 -15.77
N ARG A 45 21.63 -6.51 -15.16
CA ARG A 45 21.26 -7.62 -14.28
C ARG A 45 20.40 -7.14 -13.11
N MET A 46 20.78 -6.05 -12.43
CA MET A 46 20.00 -5.48 -11.34
C MET A 46 18.63 -4.98 -11.82
N ALA A 47 18.54 -4.39 -13.02
CA ALA A 47 17.28 -3.97 -13.60
C ALA A 47 16.34 -5.16 -13.84
N PHE A 48 16.86 -6.28 -14.35
CA PHE A 48 16.07 -7.51 -14.51
C PHE A 48 15.64 -8.12 -13.16
N GLU A 49 16.50 -8.08 -12.16
CA GLU A 49 16.17 -8.56 -10.81
C GLU A 49 15.12 -7.66 -10.14
N ALA A 50 15.16 -6.34 -10.38
CA ALA A 50 14.19 -5.38 -9.82
C ALA A 50 12.78 -5.55 -10.40
N VAL A 51 12.66 -5.94 -11.67
CA VAL A 51 11.35 -6.14 -12.34
C VAL A 51 10.69 -7.45 -11.93
N ALA A 52 11.03 -7.97 -10.81
CA ALA A 52 10.43 -9.15 -10.22
C ALA A 52 10.40 -10.39 -11.16
N SER A 53 11.15 -11.38 -10.81
CA SER A 53 11.05 -12.71 -11.42
C SER A 53 9.59 -13.17 -11.43
N ASP A 54 9.24 -14.08 -12.35
CA ASP A 54 7.93 -14.73 -12.35
C ASP A 54 7.60 -15.35 -10.99
N ASP A 55 8.59 -15.88 -10.28
CA ASP A 55 8.42 -16.43 -8.94
C ASP A 55 7.97 -15.35 -7.92
N ALA A 56 8.54 -14.14 -7.96
CA ALA A 56 8.12 -13.06 -7.06
C ALA A 56 6.67 -12.64 -7.34
N ARG A 57 6.29 -12.47 -8.61
CA ARG A 57 4.89 -12.13 -8.98
C ARG A 57 3.91 -13.24 -8.62
N GLN A 58 4.30 -14.51 -8.77
CA GLN A 58 3.50 -15.64 -8.32
C GLN A 58 3.31 -15.63 -6.79
N LEU A 59 4.35 -15.30 -6.02
CA LEU A 59 4.28 -15.16 -4.56
C LEU A 59 3.38 -13.99 -4.15
N THR A 60 3.47 -12.85 -4.83
CA THR A 60 2.56 -11.70 -4.63
C THR A 60 1.11 -12.11 -4.88
N ALA A 61 0.84 -12.85 -5.95
CA ALA A 61 -0.49 -13.37 -6.25
C ALA A 61 -1.01 -14.34 -5.18
N LEU A 62 -0.15 -15.21 -4.63
CA LEU A 62 -0.51 -16.08 -3.52
C LEU A 62 -0.88 -15.29 -2.26
N ALA A 63 -0.10 -14.26 -1.92
CA ALA A 63 -0.37 -13.39 -0.78
C ALA A 63 -1.72 -12.66 -0.92
N MET A 64 -2.00 -12.11 -2.10
CA MET A 64 -3.30 -11.50 -2.40
C MET A 64 -4.44 -12.51 -2.35
N ALA A 65 -4.24 -13.70 -2.89
CA ALA A 65 -5.28 -14.73 -2.83
C ALA A 65 -5.54 -15.21 -1.40
N ASP A 66 -4.52 -15.29 -0.52
CA ASP A 66 -4.70 -15.63 0.91
C ASP A 66 -5.42 -14.54 1.69
N ALA A 67 -5.27 -13.28 1.30
CA ALA A 67 -5.99 -12.15 1.90
C ALA A 67 -7.51 -12.27 1.72
N ARG A 68 -8.00 -12.91 0.65
CA ARG A 68 -9.42 -13.10 0.32
C ARG A 68 -10.23 -11.78 0.38
N ALA A 69 -9.57 -10.66 0.11
CA ALA A 69 -10.22 -9.36 0.18
C ALA A 69 -11.29 -9.19 -0.89
N ASP A 70 -12.31 -8.38 -0.62
CA ASP A 70 -13.27 -7.92 -1.61
C ASP A 70 -12.74 -6.67 -2.33
N LEU A 71 -11.90 -5.90 -1.64
CA LEU A 71 -11.25 -4.71 -2.14
C LEU A 71 -9.79 -4.64 -1.64
N PHE A 72 -8.85 -4.42 -2.56
CA PHE A 72 -7.46 -4.11 -2.28
C PHE A 72 -7.16 -2.64 -2.52
N CYS A 73 -6.51 -2.01 -1.56
CA CYS A 73 -5.81 -0.74 -1.68
C CYS A 73 -4.33 -1.03 -1.92
N LEU A 74 -3.82 -0.69 -3.09
CA LEU A 74 -2.48 -1.07 -3.53
C LEU A 74 -1.55 0.14 -3.55
N GLN A 75 -0.27 -0.08 -3.24
CA GLN A 75 0.79 0.89 -3.34
C GLN A 75 1.92 0.32 -4.19
N GLU A 76 2.72 1.20 -4.78
CA GLU A 76 3.85 0.89 -5.67
C GLU A 76 3.45 0.13 -6.95
N VAL A 77 2.38 0.58 -7.58
CA VAL A 77 1.95 0.10 -8.89
C VAL A 77 2.43 1.06 -9.97
N ASP A 78 3.16 0.56 -10.97
CA ASP A 78 3.72 1.37 -12.05
C ASP A 78 2.65 1.99 -12.97
N SER A 79 1.65 1.21 -13.34
CA SER A 79 0.66 1.63 -14.33
C SER A 79 -0.55 0.70 -14.35
N GLN A 80 -1.63 1.16 -14.98
CA GLN A 80 -2.79 0.32 -15.28
C GLN A 80 -2.38 -0.94 -16.04
N GLN A 81 -1.47 -0.81 -17.01
CA GLN A 81 -0.96 -1.96 -17.78
C GLN A 81 -0.24 -2.97 -16.89
N ALA A 82 0.58 -2.51 -15.93
CA ALA A 82 1.29 -3.38 -14.98
C ALA A 82 0.29 -4.19 -14.14
N LEU A 83 -0.76 -3.52 -13.64
CA LEU A 83 -1.80 -4.15 -12.84
C LEU A 83 -2.62 -5.16 -13.65
N ASP A 84 -2.96 -4.82 -14.88
CA ASP A 84 -3.74 -5.72 -15.76
C ASP A 84 -2.93 -6.95 -16.17
N ILE A 85 -1.64 -6.79 -16.51
CA ILE A 85 -0.73 -7.90 -16.79
C ILE A 85 -0.58 -8.82 -15.57
N PHE A 86 -0.37 -8.23 -14.39
CA PHE A 86 -0.26 -8.97 -13.14
C PHE A 86 -1.55 -9.75 -12.84
N ASN A 87 -2.70 -9.09 -12.95
CA ASN A 87 -3.97 -9.77 -12.74
C ASN A 87 -4.18 -10.91 -13.71
N ALA A 88 -3.97 -10.68 -15.02
CA ALA A 88 -4.22 -11.69 -16.06
C ALA A 88 -3.31 -12.91 -15.96
N ASN A 89 -2.02 -12.69 -15.68
CA ASN A 89 -1.00 -13.72 -15.80
C ASN A 89 -0.66 -14.42 -14.46
N TYR A 90 -0.93 -13.78 -13.32
CA TYR A 90 -0.56 -14.30 -12.01
C TYR A 90 -1.73 -14.45 -11.05
N LEU A 91 -2.47 -13.38 -10.75
CA LEU A 91 -3.51 -13.41 -9.73
C LEU A 91 -4.74 -14.22 -10.19
N ARG A 92 -5.27 -13.94 -11.37
CA ARG A 92 -6.47 -14.62 -11.89
C ARG A 92 -6.30 -16.13 -12.05
N PRO A 93 -5.15 -16.67 -12.52
CA PRO A 93 -4.88 -18.10 -12.51
C PRO A 93 -4.92 -18.74 -11.11
N VAL A 94 -4.34 -18.10 -10.10
CA VAL A 94 -4.38 -18.57 -8.70
C VAL A 94 -5.82 -18.57 -8.18
N LEU A 95 -6.56 -17.49 -8.41
CA LEU A 95 -7.96 -17.39 -8.02
C LEU A 95 -8.83 -18.42 -8.72
N ARG A 96 -8.64 -18.68 -10.02
CA ARG A 96 -9.36 -19.74 -10.76
C ARG A 96 -9.12 -21.12 -10.16
N GLN A 97 -7.88 -21.43 -9.81
CA GLN A 97 -7.57 -22.70 -9.16
C GLN A 97 -8.30 -22.83 -7.81
N ARG A 98 -8.30 -21.77 -7.00
CA ARG A 98 -9.02 -21.76 -5.70
C ARG A 98 -10.53 -21.84 -5.90
N PHE A 99 -11.07 -21.11 -6.88
CA PHE A 99 -12.48 -21.17 -7.21
C PHE A 99 -12.90 -22.56 -7.64
N ALA A 100 -12.15 -23.21 -8.52
CA ALA A 100 -12.43 -24.59 -8.94
C ALA A 100 -12.38 -25.59 -7.77
N GLN A 101 -11.48 -25.39 -6.82
CA GLN A 101 -11.41 -26.21 -5.60
C GLN A 101 -12.62 -25.97 -4.68
N ALA A 102 -12.95 -24.69 -4.44
CA ALA A 102 -14.06 -24.30 -3.56
C ALA A 102 -15.44 -24.72 -4.12
N THR A 103 -15.58 -24.71 -5.43
CA THR A 103 -16.85 -25.05 -6.14
C THR A 103 -16.88 -26.48 -6.66
N LYS A 104 -16.02 -27.36 -6.13
CA LYS A 104 -16.03 -28.77 -6.52
C LYS A 104 -17.39 -29.40 -6.24
N GLY A 105 -18.04 -29.90 -7.29
CA GLY A 105 -19.39 -30.47 -7.21
C GLY A 105 -20.54 -29.48 -7.52
N TRP A 106 -20.27 -28.19 -7.71
CA TRP A 106 -21.27 -27.24 -8.13
C TRP A 106 -21.64 -27.43 -9.62
N SER A 107 -22.86 -27.07 -9.99
CA SER A 107 -23.25 -27.00 -11.39
C SER A 107 -22.51 -25.87 -12.12
N GLU A 108 -22.46 -25.92 -13.45
CA GLU A 108 -21.87 -24.85 -14.26
C GLU A 108 -22.64 -23.53 -14.08
N ALA A 109 -23.94 -23.59 -13.97
CA ALA A 109 -24.80 -22.41 -13.73
C ALA A 109 -24.49 -21.76 -12.38
N ASP A 110 -24.35 -22.57 -11.30
CA ASP A 110 -24.00 -22.05 -9.97
C ASP A 110 -22.62 -21.43 -9.96
N ARG A 111 -21.62 -22.02 -10.64
CA ARG A 111 -20.28 -21.45 -10.75
C ARG A 111 -20.34 -20.11 -11.47
N HIS A 112 -21.04 -20.02 -12.58
CA HIS A 112 -21.17 -18.77 -13.33
C HIS A 112 -21.87 -17.67 -12.53
N ALA A 113 -22.89 -18.01 -11.75
CA ALA A 113 -23.58 -17.06 -10.88
C ALA A 113 -22.70 -16.44 -9.80
N HIS A 114 -21.65 -17.17 -9.33
CA HIS A 114 -20.75 -16.72 -8.26
C HIS A 114 -19.35 -16.30 -8.75
N ASP A 115 -19.14 -16.26 -10.08
CA ASP A 115 -17.83 -15.92 -10.66
C ASP A 115 -17.35 -14.53 -10.21
N ALA A 116 -18.24 -13.54 -10.18
CA ALA A 116 -17.92 -12.16 -9.77
C ALA A 116 -17.49 -12.03 -8.30
N GLU A 117 -17.84 -13.00 -7.43
CA GLU A 117 -17.44 -12.99 -6.02
C GLU A 117 -15.97 -13.37 -5.82
N PHE A 118 -15.31 -13.92 -6.84
CA PHE A 118 -13.95 -14.39 -6.79
C PHE A 118 -12.95 -13.52 -7.52
N PHE A 119 -13.37 -12.76 -8.53
CA PHE A 119 -12.46 -12.02 -9.39
C PHE A 119 -12.58 -10.51 -9.20
N TYR A 120 -11.45 -9.81 -9.40
CA TYR A 120 -11.37 -8.36 -9.31
C TYR A 120 -11.58 -7.75 -10.70
N ASP A 121 -12.82 -7.47 -11.06
CA ASP A 121 -13.15 -6.93 -12.39
C ASP A 121 -12.98 -5.41 -12.45
N TYR A 122 -13.02 -4.73 -11.30
CA TYR A 122 -12.77 -3.28 -11.18
C TYR A 122 -11.32 -3.06 -10.72
N ARG A 123 -10.46 -2.61 -11.63
CA ARG A 123 -9.02 -2.39 -11.40
C ARG A 123 -8.63 -1.04 -11.94
N HIS A 124 -8.04 -0.21 -11.10
CA HIS A 124 -7.62 1.13 -11.49
C HIS A 124 -6.30 1.49 -10.82
N VAL A 125 -5.46 2.18 -11.58
CA VAL A 125 -4.24 2.84 -11.10
C VAL A 125 -4.38 4.31 -11.42
N ILE A 126 -4.17 5.16 -10.41
CA ILE A 126 -4.29 6.61 -10.57
C ILE A 126 -2.90 7.22 -10.49
N SER A 127 -2.54 7.96 -11.53
CA SER A 127 -1.24 8.61 -11.62
C SER A 127 -1.14 9.73 -10.58
N GLY A 128 -0.12 9.63 -9.74
CA GLY A 128 0.19 10.58 -8.67
C GLY A 128 1.36 11.49 -9.00
N ASN A 129 2.05 11.96 -7.97
CA ASN A 129 3.17 12.91 -8.09
C ASN A 129 4.56 12.25 -7.92
N ASP A 130 4.65 10.91 -7.84
CA ASP A 130 5.94 10.22 -7.68
C ASP A 130 6.74 10.27 -8.98
N THR A 131 7.94 10.85 -8.92
CA THR A 131 8.83 11.00 -10.08
C THR A 131 9.36 9.67 -10.63
N ARG A 132 9.30 8.59 -9.84
CA ARG A 132 9.65 7.23 -10.27
C ARG A 132 8.52 6.57 -11.05
N GLY A 133 7.31 7.16 -11.03
CA GLY A 133 6.09 6.62 -11.64
C GLY A 133 5.61 5.36 -10.93
N ILE A 134 5.60 5.38 -9.59
CA ILE A 134 4.93 4.38 -8.76
C ILE A 134 3.74 5.04 -8.08
N ASP A 135 2.59 4.47 -8.31
CA ASP A 135 1.31 5.06 -8.01
C ASP A 135 0.51 4.21 -7.00
N VAL A 136 -0.65 4.70 -6.61
CA VAL A 136 -1.63 3.96 -5.84
C VAL A 136 -2.69 3.37 -6.75
N GLY A 137 -3.16 2.17 -6.40
CA GLY A 137 -4.17 1.48 -7.18
C GLY A 137 -5.25 0.85 -6.32
N VAL A 138 -6.28 0.38 -6.98
CA VAL A 138 -7.38 -0.38 -6.37
C VAL A 138 -7.72 -1.59 -7.23
N MET A 139 -8.01 -2.71 -6.58
CA MET A 139 -8.67 -3.86 -7.19
C MET A 139 -9.90 -4.20 -6.36
N SER A 140 -11.06 -4.28 -7.00
CA SER A 140 -12.33 -4.54 -6.32
C SER A 140 -13.16 -5.56 -7.07
N LYS A 141 -13.91 -6.37 -6.33
CA LYS A 141 -14.95 -7.27 -6.85
C LYS A 141 -16.28 -6.52 -7.10
N ARG A 142 -16.42 -5.30 -6.57
CA ARG A 142 -17.61 -4.44 -6.66
C ARG A 142 -17.26 -3.15 -7.38
N PRO A 143 -18.26 -2.48 -8.01
CA PRO A 143 -18.07 -1.15 -8.58
C PRO A 143 -17.54 -0.16 -7.53
N VAL A 144 -16.64 0.74 -7.93
CA VAL A 144 -16.06 1.78 -7.09
C VAL A 144 -16.10 3.13 -7.80
N GLY A 145 -16.42 4.18 -7.05
CA GLY A 145 -16.17 5.56 -7.44
C GLY A 145 -14.75 5.97 -7.02
N LEU A 146 -14.06 6.77 -7.86
CA LEU A 146 -12.67 7.15 -7.62
C LEU A 146 -12.47 8.65 -7.73
N LYS A 147 -11.68 9.23 -6.82
CA LYS A 147 -11.25 10.62 -6.88
C LYS A 147 -9.78 10.76 -6.46
N SER A 148 -8.96 11.30 -7.37
CA SER A 148 -7.58 11.69 -7.07
C SER A 148 -7.54 12.97 -6.23
N ASN A 149 -6.59 13.04 -5.32
CA ASN A 149 -6.26 14.21 -4.53
C ASN A 149 -4.81 14.69 -4.76
N ALA A 150 -4.12 14.15 -5.75
CA ALA A 150 -2.73 14.50 -6.08
C ALA A 150 -2.51 15.98 -6.40
N ALA A 151 -3.57 16.71 -6.77
CA ALA A 151 -3.49 18.13 -7.11
C ALA A 151 -3.40 19.08 -5.90
N ILE A 152 -3.55 18.59 -4.66
CA ILE A 152 -3.54 19.42 -3.45
C ILE A 152 -2.15 20.02 -3.23
N THR A 153 -2.12 21.33 -2.94
CA THR A 153 -0.90 22.10 -2.67
C THR A 153 -0.78 22.43 -1.18
N TYR A 154 0.41 22.89 -0.76
CA TYR A 154 0.64 23.35 0.61
C TYR A 154 -0.21 24.56 1.00
N GLU A 155 -0.73 25.34 0.05
CA GLU A 155 -1.69 26.42 0.33
C GLU A 155 -2.98 25.88 1.01
N PHE A 156 -3.39 24.67 0.64
CA PHE A 156 -4.50 23.97 1.29
C PHE A 156 -4.30 23.79 2.81
N LEU A 157 -3.04 23.80 3.28
CA LEU A 157 -2.67 23.62 4.69
C LEU A 157 -2.29 24.93 5.38
N SER A 158 -2.72 26.08 4.87
CA SER A 158 -2.37 27.40 5.42
C SER A 158 -2.76 27.57 6.91
N ASP A 159 -3.78 26.88 7.37
CA ASP A 159 -4.31 26.85 8.73
C ASP A 159 -3.83 25.63 9.56
N ALA A 160 -3.07 24.71 8.99
CA ALA A 160 -2.56 23.55 9.70
C ALA A 160 -1.35 23.91 10.58
N PRO A 161 -1.15 23.23 11.73
CA PRO A 161 -0.05 23.49 12.64
C PRO A 161 1.26 22.86 12.14
N LEU A 162 1.76 23.35 11.01
CA LEU A 162 3.00 22.92 10.40
C LEU A 162 4.18 23.81 10.77
N GLU A 163 5.35 23.23 10.91
CA GLU A 163 6.62 23.97 11.06
C GLU A 163 7.06 24.52 9.69
N TRP A 164 6.45 25.62 9.25
CA TRP A 164 6.69 26.19 7.91
C TRP A 164 8.15 26.52 7.65
N ALA A 165 8.89 27.00 8.65
CA ALA A 165 10.31 27.30 8.52
C ALA A 165 11.11 26.06 8.09
N VAL A 166 10.79 24.88 8.63
CA VAL A 166 11.44 23.62 8.26
C VAL A 166 11.11 23.23 6.81
N LEU A 167 9.85 23.39 6.38
CA LEU A 167 9.45 23.11 4.99
C LEU A 167 10.13 24.06 4.00
N GLU A 168 10.23 25.35 4.35
CA GLU A 168 10.90 26.38 3.54
C GLU A 168 12.42 26.13 3.43
N GLU A 169 13.09 25.69 4.50
CA GLU A 169 14.48 25.23 4.47
C GLU A 169 14.71 24.07 3.49
N HIS A 170 13.69 23.24 3.28
CA HIS A 170 13.67 22.18 2.28
C HIS A 170 13.27 22.65 0.88
N GLY A 171 13.12 23.95 0.67
CA GLY A 171 12.77 24.58 -0.60
C GLY A 171 11.29 24.42 -0.99
N ILE A 172 10.42 24.08 -0.05
CA ILE A 172 8.99 23.93 -0.31
C ILE A 172 8.31 25.30 -0.41
N GLN A 173 7.52 25.46 -1.46
CA GLN A 173 6.64 26.61 -1.68
C GLN A 173 5.18 26.25 -1.41
N ARG A 174 4.34 27.26 -1.11
CA ARG A 174 2.90 27.07 -0.89
C ARG A 174 2.18 26.45 -2.10
N SER A 175 2.66 26.73 -3.29
CA SER A 175 2.15 26.20 -4.57
C SER A 175 2.55 24.75 -4.87
N ASP A 176 3.53 24.20 -4.13
CA ASP A 176 3.99 22.83 -4.37
C ASP A 176 2.94 21.79 -3.94
N ARG A 177 2.99 20.61 -4.55
CA ARG A 177 2.12 19.49 -4.22
C ARG A 177 2.48 18.91 -2.86
N VAL A 178 1.48 18.74 -1.98
CA VAL A 178 1.67 18.15 -0.65
C VAL A 178 1.91 16.65 -0.76
N LEU A 179 1.00 15.95 -1.44
CA LEU A 179 1.04 14.49 -1.54
C LEU A 179 2.13 14.09 -2.53
N ARG A 180 3.15 13.38 -2.05
CA ARG A 180 4.27 12.91 -2.89
C ARG A 180 3.86 11.80 -3.86
N ARG A 181 2.80 11.08 -3.55
CA ARG A 181 2.05 10.18 -4.43
C ARG A 181 0.63 10.73 -4.53
N ASP A 182 -0.38 9.90 -4.45
CA ASP A 182 -1.76 10.33 -4.29
C ASP A 182 -2.33 9.85 -2.93
N CYS A 183 -3.40 10.47 -2.48
CA CYS A 183 -4.36 9.93 -1.54
C CYS A 183 -5.63 9.63 -2.35
N LEU A 184 -5.73 8.42 -2.88
CA LEU A 184 -6.86 8.00 -3.70
C LEU A 184 -8.09 7.80 -2.83
N MET A 185 -9.12 8.61 -3.03
CA MET A 185 -10.42 8.42 -2.42
C MET A 185 -11.22 7.41 -3.24
N ILE A 186 -11.66 6.34 -2.59
CA ILE A 186 -12.43 5.23 -3.16
C ILE A 186 -13.78 5.21 -2.46
N GLU A 187 -14.86 5.26 -3.23
CA GLU A 187 -16.23 5.14 -2.72
C GLU A 187 -16.81 3.80 -3.14
N VAL A 188 -17.33 3.06 -2.18
CA VAL A 188 -17.93 1.73 -2.42
C VAL A 188 -19.22 1.60 -1.63
N GLU A 189 -20.23 1.01 -2.25
CA GLU A 189 -21.48 0.66 -1.58
C GLU A 189 -21.41 -0.76 -1.00
N VAL A 190 -21.81 -0.89 0.25
CA VAL A 190 -21.92 -2.16 0.97
C VAL A 190 -23.34 -2.27 1.51
N ASP A 191 -24.20 -3.03 0.83
CA ASP A 191 -25.60 -3.29 1.21
C ASP A 191 -26.42 -2.03 1.49
N GLY A 192 -26.25 -1.02 0.65
CA GLY A 192 -26.92 0.27 0.74
C GLY A 192 -26.31 1.23 1.75
N ALA A 193 -25.15 0.92 2.33
CA ALA A 193 -24.35 1.84 3.12
C ALA A 193 -23.14 2.30 2.32
N GLU A 194 -22.85 3.60 2.33
CA GLU A 194 -21.65 4.15 1.72
C GLU A 194 -20.44 3.94 2.62
N LEU A 195 -19.31 3.54 2.04
CA LEU A 195 -18.00 3.50 2.65
C LEU A 195 -17.01 4.28 1.79
N THR A 196 -16.29 5.23 2.40
CA THR A 196 -15.23 5.98 1.75
C THR A 196 -13.88 5.50 2.26
N ILE A 197 -12.97 5.13 1.36
CA ILE A 197 -11.61 4.66 1.69
C ILE A 197 -10.60 5.65 1.13
N PHE A 198 -9.65 6.06 1.94
CA PHE A 198 -8.52 6.92 1.57
C PHE A 198 -7.27 6.03 1.48
N ASN A 199 -6.91 5.62 0.27
CA ASN A 199 -5.72 4.83 -0.01
C ASN A 199 -4.51 5.75 -0.18
N CYS A 200 -3.54 5.64 0.72
CA CYS A 200 -2.41 6.54 0.84
C CYS A 200 -1.08 5.79 0.71
N HIS A 201 -0.09 6.48 0.17
CA HIS A 201 1.31 6.06 0.22
C HIS A 201 2.15 7.28 0.59
N LEU A 202 2.48 7.43 1.89
CA LEU A 202 3.15 8.63 2.39
C LEU A 202 4.64 8.65 2.00
N LYS A 203 5.26 9.80 2.15
CA LYS A 203 6.69 10.01 1.84
C LYS A 203 7.57 9.03 2.60
N SER A 204 8.39 8.28 1.86
CA SER A 204 9.31 7.30 2.44
C SER A 204 10.30 7.94 3.43
N MET A 205 10.73 7.14 4.40
CA MET A 205 11.72 7.55 5.40
C MET A 205 13.13 7.77 4.82
N ASN A 206 13.38 7.30 3.59
CA ASN A 206 14.66 7.53 2.92
C ASN A 206 14.79 9.00 2.54
N GLY A 207 15.81 9.68 3.11
CA GLY A 207 16.20 11.01 2.68
C GLY A 207 16.76 10.98 1.26
N ASN A 208 16.46 12.01 0.45
CA ASN A 208 17.04 12.16 -0.88
C ASN A 208 18.57 12.12 -0.82
N GLY A 209 19.16 10.99 -1.22
CA GLY A 209 20.56 10.91 -1.67
C GLY A 209 21.68 11.09 -0.63
N SER A 210 21.40 11.19 0.67
CA SER A 210 22.43 11.49 1.65
C SER A 210 22.51 10.47 2.80
N ILE A 211 22.73 9.21 2.47
CA ILE A 211 23.26 8.21 3.40
C ILE A 211 24.62 8.67 3.98
N ARG A 212 25.27 9.67 3.33
CA ARG A 212 26.58 10.21 3.75
C ARG A 212 26.55 11.17 4.94
N SER A 213 25.39 11.64 5.40
CA SER A 213 25.34 12.67 6.47
C SER A 213 25.03 12.14 7.87
N GLY A 214 24.84 10.83 8.07
CA GLY A 214 24.54 10.25 9.38
C GLY A 214 23.24 10.76 10.04
N ARG A 215 22.40 11.47 9.29
CA ARG A 215 21.10 11.92 9.75
C ARG A 215 20.07 10.83 9.50
N ASP A 216 19.28 10.54 10.50
CA ASP A 216 18.14 9.63 10.39
C ASP A 216 17.21 10.09 9.27
N GLY A 217 17.11 9.31 8.19
CA GLY A 217 16.26 9.63 7.04
C GLY A 217 14.79 9.78 7.43
N ARG A 218 14.35 9.10 8.49
CA ARG A 218 13.01 9.23 9.06
C ARG A 218 12.78 10.64 9.59
N ALA A 219 13.70 11.19 10.40
CA ALA A 219 13.62 12.54 10.94
C ALA A 219 13.67 13.59 9.81
N HIS A 220 14.54 13.40 8.80
CA HIS A 220 14.66 14.33 7.68
C HIS A 220 13.35 14.44 6.86
N SER A 221 12.62 13.34 6.68
CA SER A 221 11.37 13.31 5.90
C SER A 221 10.11 13.51 6.74
N GLN A 222 10.24 13.69 8.05
CA GLN A 222 9.10 13.81 8.97
C GLN A 222 8.17 14.97 8.65
N ALA A 223 8.72 16.18 8.39
CA ALA A 223 7.92 17.36 8.09
C ALA A 223 7.02 17.16 6.86
N PHE A 224 7.52 16.44 5.85
CA PHE A 224 6.74 16.11 4.65
C PHE A 224 5.60 15.15 4.97
N ARG A 225 5.87 14.05 5.72
CA ARG A 225 4.83 13.11 6.13
C ARG A 225 3.78 13.77 7.03
N LEU A 226 4.21 14.64 7.95
CA LEU A 226 3.29 15.39 8.80
C LEU A 226 2.35 16.28 7.98
N ALA A 227 2.86 16.93 6.94
CA ALA A 227 2.04 17.72 6.02
C ALA A 227 1.06 16.83 5.23
N GLU A 228 1.50 15.66 4.74
CA GLU A 228 0.62 14.69 4.07
C GLU A 228 -0.49 14.21 5.03
N VAL A 229 -0.17 13.90 6.27
CA VAL A 229 -1.15 13.49 7.31
C VAL A 229 -2.19 14.58 7.57
N TRP A 230 -1.76 15.84 7.71
CA TRP A 230 -2.69 16.98 7.87
C TRP A 230 -3.55 17.20 6.63
N ALA A 231 -3.00 17.00 5.43
CA ALA A 231 -3.77 17.11 4.18
C ALA A 231 -4.88 16.05 4.13
N ILE A 232 -4.57 14.81 4.46
CA ILE A 232 -5.54 13.71 4.48
C ILE A 232 -6.62 13.97 5.54
N ARG A 233 -6.23 14.39 6.74
CA ARG A 233 -7.19 14.73 7.79
C ARG A 233 -8.15 15.85 7.35
N LYS A 234 -7.62 16.92 6.78
CA LYS A 234 -8.42 18.04 6.27
C LYS A 234 -9.34 17.62 5.11
N LEU A 235 -8.88 16.74 4.22
CA LEU A 235 -9.72 16.15 3.18
C LEU A 235 -10.93 15.41 3.75
N ILE A 236 -10.72 14.62 4.81
CA ILE A 236 -11.77 13.88 5.51
C ILE A 236 -12.76 14.83 6.16
N ASP A 237 -12.28 15.83 6.89
CA ASP A 237 -13.12 16.85 7.52
C ASP A 237 -14.01 17.57 6.50
N LEU A 238 -13.46 17.96 5.35
CA LEU A 238 -14.20 18.59 4.25
C LEU A 238 -15.18 17.64 3.58
N ARG A 239 -14.79 16.36 3.35
CA ARG A 239 -15.67 15.38 2.73
C ARG A 239 -16.93 15.13 3.57
N PHE A 240 -16.80 15.18 4.90
CA PHE A 240 -17.88 14.92 5.84
C PHE A 240 -18.37 16.18 6.59
N LEU A 241 -18.14 17.36 6.03
CA LEU A 241 -18.67 18.64 6.51
C LEU A 241 -18.35 18.92 7.98
N GLY A 242 -17.17 18.54 8.45
CA GLY A 242 -16.73 18.72 9.83
C GLY A 242 -17.29 17.70 10.83
N HIS A 243 -17.96 16.65 10.34
CA HIS A 243 -18.54 15.59 11.18
C HIS A 243 -18.03 14.17 10.79
N PRO A 244 -16.70 13.97 10.65
CA PRO A 244 -16.14 12.69 10.21
C PRO A 244 -16.45 11.56 11.19
N GLU A 245 -16.67 11.85 12.48
CA GLU A 245 -16.98 10.86 13.51
C GLU A 245 -18.34 10.14 13.31
N ARG A 246 -19.18 10.66 12.39
CA ARG A 246 -20.52 10.14 12.05
C ARG A 246 -20.54 9.37 10.74
N ALA A 247 -19.46 9.35 10.01
CA ALA A 247 -19.39 8.75 8.67
C ALA A 247 -18.59 7.44 8.67
N ASN A 248 -18.84 6.60 7.66
CA ASN A 248 -18.10 5.38 7.44
C ASN A 248 -16.91 5.69 6.53
N TRP A 249 -15.71 5.77 7.10
CA TRP A 249 -14.49 5.94 6.33
C TRP A 249 -13.31 5.18 6.93
N ILE A 250 -12.34 4.90 6.06
CA ILE A 250 -11.09 4.22 6.36
C ILE A 250 -9.94 5.06 5.78
N ILE A 251 -8.83 5.17 6.50
CA ILE A 251 -7.54 5.54 5.94
C ILE A 251 -6.69 4.29 5.90
N CYS A 252 -6.12 3.93 4.77
CA CYS A 252 -5.26 2.77 4.68
C CYS A 252 -4.08 3.00 3.72
N GLY A 253 -3.08 2.17 3.81
CA GLY A 253 -1.91 2.21 2.95
C GLY A 253 -0.60 2.04 3.68
N ASP A 254 0.49 2.25 2.94
CA ASP A 254 1.83 2.36 3.47
C ASP A 254 2.07 3.80 3.95
N PHE A 255 2.11 3.98 5.26
CA PHE A 255 2.32 5.31 5.85
C PHE A 255 3.79 5.67 5.98
N ASN A 256 4.71 4.75 5.68
CA ASN A 256 6.15 5.00 5.76
C ASN A 256 6.59 5.65 7.09
N ASP A 257 5.85 5.38 8.16
CA ASP A 257 6.14 5.82 9.52
C ASP A 257 5.48 4.86 10.52
N PHE A 258 5.93 4.90 11.76
CA PHE A 258 5.45 4.02 12.82
C PHE A 258 5.34 4.76 14.16
N ILE A 259 4.41 4.33 15.01
CA ILE A 259 4.17 4.91 16.33
C ILE A 259 4.93 4.18 17.44
N ASP A 260 5.28 2.92 17.22
CA ASP A 260 6.07 2.12 18.13
C ASP A 260 6.98 1.12 17.37
N VAL A 261 7.96 0.60 18.07
CA VAL A 261 8.77 -0.54 17.67
C VAL A 261 8.62 -1.60 18.74
N ASP A 262 8.05 -2.75 18.41
CA ASP A 262 7.79 -3.83 19.37
C ASP A 262 7.01 -3.37 20.63
N GLY A 263 6.11 -2.37 20.47
CA GLY A 263 5.31 -1.80 21.57
C GLY A 263 6.04 -0.71 22.39
N VAL A 264 7.27 -0.38 22.05
CA VAL A 264 7.99 0.75 22.67
C VAL A 264 7.69 2.00 21.82
N PRO A 265 7.10 3.06 22.40
CA PRO A 265 6.77 4.27 21.65
C PRO A 265 7.97 4.85 20.92
N ALA A 266 7.80 5.12 19.63
CA ALA A 266 8.80 5.74 18.80
C ALA A 266 8.78 7.27 18.99
N GLN A 267 9.97 7.87 19.06
CA GLN A 267 10.05 9.33 19.04
C GLN A 267 9.73 9.87 17.64
N HIS A 268 9.11 11.05 17.60
CA HIS A 268 8.94 11.82 16.35
C HIS A 268 8.11 11.13 15.24
N SER A 269 7.01 10.45 15.58
CA SER A 269 6.08 9.99 14.55
C SER A 269 5.30 11.14 13.91
N ALA A 270 5.20 11.15 12.58
CA ALA A 270 4.35 12.10 11.86
C ALA A 270 2.86 11.74 11.93
N LEU A 271 2.51 10.53 12.41
CA LEU A 271 1.14 10.00 12.39
C LEU A 271 0.25 10.53 13.52
N GLY A 272 0.80 11.30 14.47
CA GLY A 272 0.07 11.84 15.63
C GLY A 272 -1.31 12.42 15.28
N PRO A 273 -1.43 13.31 14.27
CA PRO A 273 -2.72 13.91 13.93
C PRO A 273 -3.83 12.91 13.56
N PHE A 274 -3.50 11.72 13.07
CA PHE A 274 -4.53 10.69 12.81
C PHE A 274 -5.16 10.14 14.10
N PHE A 275 -4.47 10.21 15.22
CA PHE A 275 -4.92 9.65 16.49
C PHE A 275 -5.43 10.70 17.49
N GLU A 276 -5.10 11.99 17.26
CA GLU A 276 -5.51 13.09 18.13
C GLU A 276 -7.03 13.15 18.30
N ASN A 277 -7.48 13.25 19.55
CA ASN A 277 -8.88 13.33 19.92
C ASN A 277 -9.75 12.16 19.42
N GLY A 278 -9.13 10.99 19.18
CA GLY A 278 -9.82 9.83 18.66
C GLY A 278 -10.34 10.01 17.23
N PHE A 279 -9.64 10.80 16.40
CA PHE A 279 -10.02 11.04 15.01
C PHE A 279 -10.11 9.75 14.21
N ALA A 280 -9.10 8.89 14.32
CA ALA A 280 -9.10 7.56 13.74
C ALA A 280 -8.67 6.51 14.79
N ILE A 281 -9.12 5.29 14.61
CA ILE A 281 -8.84 4.16 15.51
C ILE A 281 -8.03 3.11 14.75
N ASP A 282 -6.89 2.72 15.29
CA ASP A 282 -6.10 1.61 14.76
C ASP A 282 -6.52 0.28 15.44
N PRO A 283 -7.25 -0.61 14.74
CA PRO A 283 -7.63 -1.90 15.28
C PRO A 283 -6.44 -2.84 15.46
N MET A 284 -5.28 -2.55 14.86
CA MET A 284 -4.05 -3.32 15.04
C MET A 284 -3.58 -3.31 16.51
N HIS A 285 -3.93 -2.28 17.28
CA HIS A 285 -3.63 -2.22 18.72
C HIS A 285 -4.29 -3.34 19.54
N ARG A 286 -5.25 -4.05 18.99
CA ARG A 286 -5.86 -5.24 19.62
C ARG A 286 -4.99 -6.49 19.52
N ARG A 287 -3.97 -6.49 18.64
CA ARG A 287 -2.95 -7.53 18.60
C ARG A 287 -1.90 -7.30 19.67
N ALA A 288 -1.22 -8.37 20.10
CA ALA A 288 -0.03 -8.22 20.94
C ALA A 288 1.00 -7.31 20.26
N ALA A 289 1.69 -6.45 21.02
CA ALA A 289 2.62 -5.47 20.47
C ALA A 289 3.67 -6.09 19.53
N MET A 290 4.24 -7.24 19.95
CA MET A 290 5.22 -7.99 19.18
C MET A 290 4.70 -8.60 17.87
N ASP A 291 3.39 -8.51 17.61
CA ASP A 291 2.73 -9.13 16.47
C ASP A 291 2.02 -8.10 15.55
N ARG A 292 2.27 -6.79 15.76
CA ARG A 292 1.66 -5.71 14.96
C ARG A 292 2.44 -5.37 13.70
N TRP A 293 3.68 -5.85 13.56
CA TRP A 293 4.58 -5.46 12.49
C TRP A 293 4.13 -5.94 11.10
N THR A 294 4.40 -5.11 10.10
CA THR A 294 4.12 -5.38 8.68
C THR A 294 5.38 -5.30 7.82
N HIS A 295 6.46 -4.74 8.35
CA HIS A 295 7.75 -4.59 7.67
C HIS A 295 8.93 -4.89 8.62
N TYR A 296 10.05 -5.38 8.05
CA TYR A 296 11.26 -5.68 8.76
C TYR A 296 12.47 -4.93 8.19
N TYR A 297 13.12 -4.13 9.03
CA TYR A 297 14.36 -3.44 8.71
C TYR A 297 15.56 -4.28 9.09
N ALA A 298 16.26 -4.85 8.10
CA ALA A 298 17.40 -5.73 8.32
C ALA A 298 18.62 -5.02 8.95
N GLU A 299 18.84 -3.74 8.63
CA GLU A 299 19.96 -2.97 9.18
C GLU A 299 19.84 -2.70 10.68
N GLY A 300 18.62 -2.56 11.18
CA GLY A 300 18.34 -2.29 12.59
C GLY A 300 17.77 -3.47 13.35
N ASP A 301 17.63 -4.64 12.71
CA ASP A 301 16.95 -5.82 13.27
C ASP A 301 15.62 -5.45 13.95
N SER A 302 14.80 -4.60 13.29
CA SER A 302 13.61 -4.03 13.88
C SER A 302 12.37 -4.35 13.06
N HIS A 303 11.27 -4.67 13.77
CA HIS A 303 9.97 -4.95 13.19
C HIS A 303 9.05 -3.78 13.49
N VAL A 304 8.44 -3.21 12.45
CA VAL A 304 7.58 -2.03 12.55
C VAL A 304 6.28 -2.21 11.78
N GLN A 305 5.24 -1.53 12.23
CA GLN A 305 4.01 -1.37 11.46
C GLN A 305 4.19 -0.17 10.52
N LEU A 306 4.20 -0.39 9.20
CA LEU A 306 4.17 0.66 8.18
C LEU A 306 2.83 0.71 7.46
N ASP A 307 2.15 -0.43 7.39
CA ASP A 307 0.90 -0.60 6.68
C ASP A 307 -0.26 -0.54 7.68
N TYR A 308 -1.18 0.38 7.45
CA TYR A 308 -2.28 0.69 8.36
C TYR A 308 -3.63 0.53 7.70
N ILE A 309 -4.64 0.19 8.50
CA ILE A 309 -6.06 0.33 8.20
C ILE A 309 -6.71 1.01 9.41
N LEU A 310 -6.89 2.33 9.34
CA LEU A 310 -7.47 3.12 10.40
C LEU A 310 -8.97 3.31 10.16
N LEU A 311 -9.77 3.06 11.17
CA LEU A 311 -11.23 3.15 11.11
C LEU A 311 -11.73 4.49 11.63
N SER A 312 -12.78 5.03 10.99
CA SER A 312 -13.55 6.11 11.58
C SER A 312 -14.12 5.71 12.96
N PRO A 313 -14.42 6.67 13.85
CA PRO A 313 -15.05 6.36 15.12
C PRO A 313 -16.38 5.62 14.98
N LYS A 314 -17.18 5.90 13.93
CA LYS A 314 -18.44 5.19 13.64
C LYS A 314 -18.17 3.73 13.30
N LEU A 315 -17.24 3.46 12.39
CA LEU A 315 -16.85 2.08 12.02
C LEU A 315 -16.26 1.32 13.20
N ALA A 316 -15.39 1.96 13.98
CA ALA A 316 -14.76 1.33 15.14
C ALA A 316 -15.77 0.91 16.20
N ARG A 317 -16.80 1.74 16.44
CA ARG A 317 -17.91 1.40 17.37
C ARG A 317 -18.77 0.25 16.84
N ALA A 318 -18.98 0.16 15.53
CA ALA A 318 -19.73 -0.94 14.92
C ALA A 318 -18.94 -2.25 14.89
N ASN A 319 -17.61 -2.17 15.02
CA ASN A 319 -16.68 -3.31 14.94
C ASN A 319 -15.75 -3.37 16.17
N PRO A 320 -16.27 -3.51 17.39
CA PRO A 320 -15.48 -3.35 18.61
C PRO A 320 -14.40 -4.44 18.79
N ASP A 321 -14.62 -5.63 18.24
CA ASP A 321 -13.74 -6.80 18.43
C ASP A 321 -12.92 -7.16 17.20
N VAL A 322 -13.00 -6.36 16.12
CA VAL A 322 -12.28 -6.69 14.89
C VAL A 322 -10.77 -6.57 15.11
N VAL A 323 -10.03 -7.56 14.63
CA VAL A 323 -8.56 -7.63 14.67
C VAL A 323 -8.07 -7.86 13.25
N PRO A 324 -7.20 -6.99 12.71
CA PRO A 324 -6.65 -7.19 11.38
C PRO A 324 -5.79 -8.46 11.29
N ASP A 325 -5.86 -9.15 10.15
CA ASP A 325 -4.90 -10.19 9.78
C ASP A 325 -3.67 -9.56 9.13
N VAL A 326 -2.48 -10.12 9.41
CA VAL A 326 -1.22 -9.74 8.76
C VAL A 326 -0.64 -10.98 8.08
N ILE A 327 -0.53 -10.96 6.74
CA ILE A 327 -0.10 -12.12 5.96
C ILE A 327 1.40 -12.06 5.72
N ARG A 328 2.17 -12.83 6.50
CA ARG A 328 3.65 -12.85 6.50
C ARG A 328 4.26 -13.94 5.65
N LYS A 329 3.46 -14.87 5.11
CA LYS A 329 3.93 -16.04 4.35
C LYS A 329 4.78 -15.71 3.13
N GLY A 330 4.62 -14.49 2.59
CA GLY A 330 5.34 -13.99 1.42
C GLY A 330 6.69 -13.35 1.70
N LEU A 331 7.08 -13.18 2.98
CA LEU A 331 8.34 -12.56 3.37
C LEU A 331 9.54 -13.52 3.19
N PRO A 332 10.75 -12.98 2.89
CA PRO A 332 11.94 -13.79 2.66
C PRO A 332 12.48 -14.45 3.95
N TYR A 333 13.27 -15.51 3.80
CA TYR A 333 13.82 -16.26 4.94
C TYR A 333 14.75 -15.44 5.85
N ARG A 334 15.34 -14.35 5.34
CA ARG A 334 16.14 -13.42 6.16
C ARG A 334 15.34 -12.69 7.23
N VAL A 335 14.00 -12.64 7.13
CA VAL A 335 13.12 -12.04 8.13
C VAL A 335 12.93 -13.02 9.27
N PRO A 336 13.33 -12.69 10.52
CA PRO A 336 13.12 -13.54 11.67
C PRO A 336 11.64 -13.60 12.10
N ARG A 337 11.34 -14.38 13.15
CA ARG A 337 10.00 -14.51 13.77
C ARG A 337 8.92 -15.14 12.86
N ILE A 338 9.33 -15.82 11.79
CA ILE A 338 8.42 -16.58 10.93
C ILE A 338 9.01 -17.97 10.77
N GLU A 339 8.25 -18.99 11.14
CA GLU A 339 8.66 -20.38 10.97
C GLU A 339 8.76 -20.75 9.48
N HIS A 340 9.61 -21.72 9.17
CA HIS A 340 9.87 -22.11 7.78
C HIS A 340 8.59 -22.62 7.10
N GLU A 341 7.79 -23.41 7.81
CA GLU A 341 6.55 -24.02 7.35
C GLU A 341 5.44 -23.00 7.07
N ASP A 342 5.54 -21.82 7.65
CA ASP A 342 4.59 -20.73 7.48
C ASP A 342 4.87 -19.87 6.24
N ARG A 343 5.86 -20.22 5.41
CA ARG A 343 6.18 -19.50 4.17
C ARG A 343 5.65 -20.20 2.93
N TYR A 344 5.41 -19.42 1.87
CA TYR A 344 5.07 -19.99 0.58
C TYR A 344 6.24 -20.79 0.01
N PRO A 345 5.96 -21.86 -0.77
CA PRO A 345 6.99 -22.54 -1.54
C PRO A 345 7.75 -21.56 -2.46
N ARG A 346 9.03 -21.79 -2.64
CA ARG A 346 9.96 -20.98 -3.46
C ARG A 346 10.38 -19.63 -2.86
N ILE A 347 9.96 -19.28 -1.65
CA ILE A 347 10.56 -18.14 -0.96
C ILE A 347 12.07 -18.34 -0.86
N GLY A 348 12.84 -17.30 -1.18
CA GLY A 348 14.29 -17.31 -1.08
C GLY A 348 14.82 -16.66 0.20
N TRP A 349 16.15 -16.68 0.36
CA TRP A 349 16.78 -16.00 1.51
C TRP A 349 16.47 -14.50 1.53
N ALA A 350 16.69 -13.80 0.42
CA ALA A 350 16.35 -12.39 0.22
C ALA A 350 15.31 -12.21 -0.90
N ARG A 351 15.41 -13.02 -1.97
CA ARG A 351 14.52 -13.13 -3.12
C ARG A 351 14.51 -14.58 -3.60
N PRO A 352 13.43 -15.06 -4.29
CA PRO A 352 12.17 -14.33 -4.51
C PRO A 352 11.35 -14.17 -3.23
N LYS A 353 10.50 -13.18 -3.19
CA LYS A 353 9.54 -12.84 -2.12
C LYS A 353 8.29 -12.21 -2.72
N ALA A 354 7.19 -12.17 -1.98
CA ALA A 354 5.97 -11.52 -2.44
C ALA A 354 6.08 -9.99 -2.45
N SER A 355 6.64 -9.45 -1.37
CA SER A 355 6.96 -8.05 -1.11
C SER A 355 7.84 -7.99 0.14
N ASP A 356 8.42 -6.84 0.47
CA ASP A 356 8.99 -6.52 1.78
C ASP A 356 7.95 -6.01 2.79
N HIS A 357 6.73 -5.76 2.31
CA HIS A 357 5.56 -5.46 3.12
C HIS A 357 4.63 -6.67 3.25
N CYS A 358 3.83 -6.68 4.31
CA CYS A 358 2.78 -7.68 4.51
C CYS A 358 1.43 -7.12 4.11
N PRO A 359 0.58 -7.87 3.39
CA PRO A 359 -0.84 -7.52 3.32
C PRO A 359 -1.45 -7.42 4.71
N VAL A 360 -2.10 -6.30 5.00
CA VAL A 360 -2.95 -6.11 6.19
C VAL A 360 -4.38 -6.20 5.73
N VAL A 361 -5.18 -7.00 6.43
CA VAL A 361 -6.56 -7.34 6.02
C VAL A 361 -7.51 -7.14 7.19
N ILE A 362 -8.66 -6.55 6.93
CA ILE A 362 -9.72 -6.40 7.92
C ILE A 362 -11.07 -6.80 7.32
N GLU A 363 -11.91 -7.44 8.11
CA GLU A 363 -13.31 -7.68 7.76
C GLU A 363 -14.20 -6.88 8.70
N ILE A 364 -15.03 -6.01 8.14
CA ILE A 364 -15.85 -5.08 8.91
C ILE A 364 -17.30 -5.06 8.46
N GLU A 365 -18.20 -4.80 9.40
CA GLU A 365 -19.56 -4.40 9.10
C GLU A 365 -19.64 -2.89 8.84
N VAL A 366 -20.36 -2.48 7.80
CA VAL A 366 -20.57 -1.07 7.46
C VAL A 366 -21.97 -0.67 7.89
N PRO A 367 -22.11 0.13 8.96
CA PRO A 367 -23.43 0.56 9.44
C PRO A 367 -24.04 1.61 8.50
N LYS A 368 -25.36 1.56 8.33
CA LYS A 368 -26.16 2.56 7.60
C LYS A 368 -26.16 3.93 8.27
#